data_dfa578dec45a07b582ba8d87754ef62f
#
_entry.id   dfa578dec45a07b582ba8d87754ef62f
#
_cell.length_a   1.000
_cell.length_b   1.000
_cell.length_c   1.000
_cell.angle_alpha   90.00
_cell.angle_beta   90.00
_cell.angle_gamma   90.00
#
_symmetry.space_group_name_H-M   'P 1'
#
loop_
_entity.id
_entity.type
_entity.pdbx_description
1 polymer ?
#
loop_
_entity_poly.entity_id
_entity_poly.type
_entity_poly.pdbx_seq_one_letter_code
_entity_poly.pdbx_strand_id
1 'polypeptide(L)'
;MDIQVTRTEQAKYDFVSGLMGFNSTGIGPAMVDFYENEKVKLGPNPNLAETKALMNQSTAYKFGAFFEYNDHAMMFETVLGILDKQKDDVIEWLDTCNEAGTLGSLTLNSDVQTPRYYKNVEIHTQPGNYHGSAFAGLMYHWMIGPFLCNRDDNDEMGWDLANGIPKGDYKKIVDLGCGIGKSTIPYCDLYPEAEIYGIDYASP
;
A
#
# COMPACT_ATOMS: atom_id res chain seq x y z
N MET A 1 5.48 17.76 -11.06
CA MET A 1 5.81 18.62 -9.90
C MET A 1 6.98 18.01 -9.14
N ASP A 2 7.86 18.84 -8.59
CA ASP A 2 8.96 18.37 -7.75
C ASP A 2 8.61 18.68 -6.28
N ILE A 3 8.24 17.66 -5.52
CA ILE A 3 7.90 17.81 -4.09
C ILE A 3 9.16 18.16 -3.32
N GLN A 4 9.17 19.30 -2.66
CA GLN A 4 10.32 19.78 -1.89
C GLN A 4 10.39 19.07 -0.54
N VAL A 5 11.53 18.43 -0.28
CA VAL A 5 11.80 17.70 0.96
C VAL A 5 13.03 18.31 1.63
N THR A 6 12.89 18.74 2.86
CA THR A 6 14.04 19.24 3.64
C THR A 6 14.93 18.07 4.07
N ARG A 7 16.21 18.37 4.37
CA ARG A 7 17.14 17.37 4.89
C ARG A 7 16.62 16.66 6.16
N THR A 8 15.89 17.37 7.01
CA THR A 8 15.33 16.79 8.24
C THR A 8 14.17 15.84 7.93
N GLU A 9 13.32 16.18 6.99
CA GLU A 9 12.23 15.33 6.54
C GLU A 9 12.75 14.08 5.86
N GLN A 10 13.75 14.23 4.98
CA GLN A 10 14.40 13.08 4.35
C GLN A 10 15.01 12.13 5.39
N ALA A 11 15.73 12.67 6.38
CA ALA A 11 16.31 11.86 7.43
C ALA A 11 15.24 11.13 8.29
N LYS A 12 14.07 11.77 8.53
CA LYS A 12 12.96 11.13 9.22
C LYS A 12 12.36 9.99 8.37
N TYR A 13 12.15 10.25 7.09
CA TYR A 13 11.65 9.25 6.13
C TYR A 13 12.61 8.04 6.05
N ASP A 14 13.89 8.28 5.87
CA ASP A 14 14.93 7.23 5.78
C ASP A 14 14.99 6.38 7.05
N PHE A 15 14.87 7.04 8.23
CA PHE A 15 14.84 6.34 9.51
C PHE A 15 13.63 5.39 9.61
N VAL A 16 12.43 5.89 9.29
CA VAL A 16 11.21 5.08 9.36
C VAL A 16 11.23 3.95 8.33
N SER A 17 11.65 4.25 7.10
CA SER A 17 11.84 3.24 6.06
C SER A 17 12.83 2.15 6.49
N GLY A 18 13.94 2.54 7.11
CA GLY A 18 14.90 1.59 7.68
C GLY A 18 14.32 0.73 8.79
N LEU A 19 13.45 1.32 9.65
CA LEU A 19 12.76 0.58 10.72
C LEU A 19 11.78 -0.45 10.14
N MET A 20 10.98 -0.07 9.13
CA MET A 20 10.10 -0.99 8.42
C MET A 20 10.87 -2.14 7.76
N GLY A 21 11.99 -1.81 7.08
CA GLY A 21 12.89 -2.80 6.50
C GLY A 21 13.47 -3.76 7.55
N PHE A 22 13.89 -3.26 8.71
CA PHE A 22 14.37 -4.10 9.80
C PHE A 22 13.26 -4.99 10.38
N ASN A 23 12.05 -4.48 10.52
CA ASN A 23 10.92 -5.28 10.98
C ASN A 23 10.69 -6.49 10.04
N SER A 24 10.69 -6.26 8.74
CA SER A 24 10.49 -7.32 7.74
C SER A 24 11.66 -8.29 7.64
N THR A 25 12.91 -7.80 7.60
CA THR A 25 14.08 -8.64 7.30
C THR A 25 14.81 -9.17 8.53
N GLY A 26 14.65 -8.51 9.67
CA GLY A 26 15.27 -8.89 10.94
C GLY A 26 14.30 -9.61 11.89
N ILE A 27 13.16 -8.98 12.17
CA ILE A 27 12.19 -9.53 13.13
C ILE A 27 11.31 -10.60 12.46
N GLY A 28 10.88 -10.39 11.23
CA GLY A 28 10.03 -11.32 10.48
C GLY A 28 10.57 -12.75 10.44
N PRO A 29 11.82 -12.99 10.03
CA PRO A 29 12.43 -14.32 10.06
C PRO A 29 12.43 -14.96 11.46
N ALA A 30 12.71 -14.18 12.51
CA ALA A 30 12.69 -14.68 13.88
C ALA A 30 11.27 -15.09 14.33
N MET A 31 10.23 -14.46 13.80
CA MET A 31 8.83 -14.86 14.05
C MET A 31 8.53 -16.19 13.34
N VAL A 32 8.98 -16.35 12.10
CA VAL A 32 8.83 -17.59 11.33
C VAL A 32 9.58 -18.73 12.01
N ASP A 33 10.82 -18.51 12.38
CA ASP A 33 11.63 -19.52 13.09
C ASP A 33 10.97 -19.96 14.38
N PHE A 34 10.42 -19.03 15.16
CA PHE A 34 9.68 -19.37 16.37
C PHE A 34 8.47 -20.26 16.05
N TYR A 35 7.67 -19.86 15.06
CA TYR A 35 6.51 -20.65 14.65
C TYR A 35 6.89 -22.05 14.20
N GLU A 36 7.86 -22.18 13.32
CA GLU A 36 8.32 -23.46 12.78
C GLU A 36 8.80 -24.42 13.89
N ASN A 37 9.52 -23.90 14.88
CA ASN A 37 10.01 -24.68 16.02
C ASN A 37 8.89 -25.08 16.99
N GLU A 38 7.89 -24.24 17.17
CA GLU A 38 6.88 -24.40 18.23
C GLU A 38 5.54 -24.96 17.72
N LYS A 39 5.30 -24.96 16.42
CA LYS A 39 4.02 -25.43 15.81
C LYS A 39 3.69 -26.88 16.12
N VAL A 40 4.66 -27.69 16.51
CA VAL A 40 4.44 -29.08 16.97
C VAL A 40 3.54 -29.17 18.21
N LYS A 41 3.41 -28.07 18.97
CA LYS A 41 2.50 -27.96 20.11
C LYS A 41 1.04 -27.74 19.70
N LEU A 42 0.81 -27.42 18.44
CA LEU A 42 -0.51 -27.26 17.85
C LEU A 42 -0.99 -28.58 17.28
N GLY A 43 -2.30 -28.76 17.24
CA GLY A 43 -2.89 -29.91 16.56
C GLY A 43 -2.68 -29.84 15.04
N PRO A 44 -3.09 -30.88 14.30
CA PRO A 44 -2.87 -30.96 12.86
C PRO A 44 -3.60 -29.89 12.05
N ASN A 45 -4.65 -29.28 12.59
CA ASN A 45 -5.43 -28.23 11.96
C ASN A 45 -5.70 -27.11 12.97
N PRO A 46 -4.69 -26.32 13.36
CA PRO A 46 -4.87 -25.27 14.36
C PRO A 46 -5.79 -24.16 13.84
N ASN A 47 -6.67 -23.68 14.67
CA ASN A 47 -7.44 -22.49 14.36
C ASN A 47 -6.62 -21.19 14.65
N LEU A 48 -7.16 -20.06 14.22
CA LEU A 48 -6.49 -18.77 14.39
C LEU A 48 -6.22 -18.43 15.88
N ALA A 49 -7.15 -18.77 16.79
CA ALA A 49 -6.99 -18.44 18.21
C ALA A 49 -5.85 -19.26 18.86
N GLU A 50 -5.73 -20.53 18.51
CA GLU A 50 -4.64 -21.40 18.96
C GLU A 50 -3.30 -20.93 18.43
N THR A 51 -3.22 -20.61 17.14
CA THR A 51 -2.01 -20.06 16.51
C THR A 51 -1.61 -18.74 17.16
N LYS A 52 -2.56 -17.83 17.39
CA LYS A 52 -2.31 -16.55 18.05
C LYS A 52 -1.84 -16.73 19.50
N ALA A 53 -2.42 -17.67 20.23
CA ALA A 53 -2.00 -17.98 21.59
C ALA A 53 -0.56 -18.50 21.66
N LEU A 54 -0.15 -19.30 20.67
CA LEU A 54 1.24 -19.74 20.54
C LEU A 54 2.15 -18.56 20.21
N MET A 55 1.83 -17.78 19.18
CA MET A 55 2.64 -16.64 18.74
C MET A 55 2.80 -15.57 19.81
N ASN A 56 1.81 -15.36 20.66
CA ASN A 56 1.90 -14.47 21.81
C ASN A 56 2.97 -14.86 22.85
N GLN A 57 3.55 -16.04 22.77
CA GLN A 57 4.70 -16.44 23.60
C GLN A 57 6.03 -15.95 22.99
N SER A 58 6.05 -15.61 21.71
CA SER A 58 7.22 -15.08 21.01
C SER A 58 7.47 -13.61 21.34
N THR A 59 8.67 -13.29 21.77
CA THR A 59 9.11 -11.89 21.90
C THR A 59 9.22 -11.23 20.54
N ALA A 60 9.73 -11.93 19.52
CA ALA A 60 9.81 -11.40 18.15
C ALA A 60 8.43 -11.03 17.62
N TYR A 61 7.41 -11.86 17.81
CA TYR A 61 6.04 -11.56 17.39
C TYR A 61 5.48 -10.29 18.04
N LYS A 62 5.71 -10.12 19.35
CA LYS A 62 5.26 -8.92 20.08
C LYS A 62 5.96 -7.66 19.59
N PHE A 63 7.27 -7.73 19.35
CA PHE A 63 8.02 -6.61 18.80
C PHE A 63 7.63 -6.33 17.35
N GLY A 64 7.46 -7.37 16.53
CA GLY A 64 7.00 -7.21 15.14
C GLY A 64 5.67 -6.48 15.05
N ALA A 65 4.67 -6.92 15.82
CA ALA A 65 3.37 -6.27 15.86
C ALA A 65 3.42 -4.82 16.37
N PHE A 66 4.27 -4.55 17.36
CA PHE A 66 4.47 -3.20 17.89
C PHE A 66 5.13 -2.28 16.86
N PHE A 67 6.19 -2.74 16.21
CA PHE A 67 6.87 -1.93 15.20
C PHE A 67 6.00 -1.72 13.97
N GLU A 68 5.33 -2.74 13.45
CA GLU A 68 4.45 -2.62 12.30
C GLU A 68 3.38 -1.53 12.47
N TYR A 69 2.75 -1.49 13.65
CA TYR A 69 1.77 -0.43 13.94
C TYR A 69 2.41 0.96 14.02
N ASN A 70 3.55 1.08 14.71
CA ASN A 70 4.15 2.39 14.97
C ASN A 70 4.93 2.94 13.76
N ASP A 71 5.63 2.10 13.01
CA ASP A 71 6.39 2.53 11.84
C ASP A 71 5.45 2.98 10.70
N HIS A 72 4.33 2.29 10.51
CA HIS A 72 3.27 2.75 9.59
C HIS A 72 2.72 4.12 10.00
N ALA A 73 2.34 4.29 11.26
CA ALA A 73 1.83 5.57 11.76
C ALA A 73 2.87 6.71 11.59
N MET A 74 4.13 6.44 11.91
CA MET A 74 5.23 7.39 11.73
C MET A 74 5.48 7.73 10.26
N MET A 75 5.35 6.77 9.35
CA MET A 75 5.50 7.00 7.92
C MET A 75 4.38 7.89 7.40
N PHE A 76 3.12 7.59 7.74
CA PHE A 76 1.98 8.44 7.36
C PHE A 76 2.15 9.87 7.86
N GLU A 77 2.48 10.04 9.15
CA GLU A 77 2.74 11.37 9.72
C GLU A 77 3.87 12.11 8.97
N THR A 78 4.92 11.39 8.59
CA THR A 78 6.06 11.98 7.88
C THR A 78 5.66 12.44 6.48
N VAL A 79 5.01 11.58 5.70
CA VAL A 79 4.61 11.89 4.32
C VAL A 79 3.53 12.97 4.29
N LEU A 80 2.50 12.86 5.14
CA LEU A 80 1.47 13.90 5.26
C LEU A 80 2.05 15.24 5.65
N GLY A 81 2.98 15.27 6.61
CA GLY A 81 3.62 16.52 7.04
C GLY A 81 4.44 17.20 5.95
N ILE A 82 4.98 16.44 4.99
CA ILE A 82 5.67 16.99 3.81
C ILE A 82 4.64 17.55 2.81
N LEU A 83 3.58 16.80 2.54
CA LEU A 83 2.54 17.20 1.58
C LEU A 83 1.73 18.41 2.08
N ASP A 84 1.37 18.45 3.35
CA ASP A 84 0.58 19.55 3.94
C ASP A 84 1.29 20.91 3.85
N LYS A 85 2.62 20.92 3.91
CA LYS A 85 3.40 22.18 3.76
C LYS A 85 3.34 22.77 2.36
N GLN A 86 3.02 21.96 1.38
CA GLN A 86 2.97 22.30 -0.05
C GLN A 86 1.58 22.04 -0.62
N LYS A 87 0.57 22.08 0.24
CA LYS A 87 -0.79 21.64 -0.08
C LYS A 87 -1.34 22.34 -1.31
N ASP A 88 -1.24 23.65 -1.37
CA ASP A 88 -1.84 24.44 -2.46
C ASP A 88 -1.14 24.15 -3.79
N ASP A 89 0.18 24.07 -3.79
CA ASP A 89 0.98 23.72 -4.98
C ASP A 89 0.69 22.31 -5.46
N VAL A 90 0.49 21.38 -4.53
CA VAL A 90 0.15 19.97 -4.85
C VAL A 90 -1.24 19.88 -5.47
N ILE A 91 -2.22 20.59 -4.93
CA ILE A 91 -3.59 20.60 -5.48
C ILE A 91 -3.59 21.21 -6.88
N GLU A 92 -2.95 22.37 -7.08
CA GLU A 92 -2.83 23.02 -8.38
C GLU A 92 -2.18 22.08 -9.41
N TRP A 93 -1.13 21.36 -9.02
CA TRP A 93 -0.50 20.38 -9.91
C TRP A 93 -1.43 19.21 -10.26
N LEU A 94 -2.17 18.65 -9.29
CA LEU A 94 -3.14 17.58 -9.52
C LEU A 94 -4.23 18.03 -10.49
N ASP A 95 -4.72 19.26 -10.37
CA ASP A 95 -5.72 19.83 -11.27
C ASP A 95 -5.17 19.93 -12.69
N THR A 96 -3.92 20.38 -12.87
CA THR A 96 -3.28 20.40 -14.20
C THR A 96 -3.12 19.01 -14.80
N CYS A 97 -2.84 17.99 -13.99
CA CYS A 97 -2.79 16.60 -14.47
C CYS A 97 -4.16 16.11 -14.95
N ASN A 98 -5.24 16.50 -14.26
CA ASN A 98 -6.61 16.16 -14.66
C ASN A 98 -7.01 16.81 -15.98
N GLU A 99 -6.49 18.02 -16.27
CA GLU A 99 -6.78 18.76 -17.51
C GLU A 99 -5.94 18.29 -18.71
N ALA A 100 -4.80 17.63 -18.48
CA ALA A 100 -3.83 17.28 -19.53
C ALA A 100 -4.32 16.27 -20.58
N GLY A 101 -5.56 15.85 -20.51
CA GLY A 101 -6.16 14.88 -21.41
C GLY A 101 -5.71 13.46 -21.10
N THR A 102 -6.63 12.59 -20.87
CA THR A 102 -6.36 11.20 -20.53
C THR A 102 -6.63 10.28 -21.71
N LEU A 103 -5.84 9.23 -21.85
CA LEU A 103 -6.12 8.14 -22.80
C LEU A 103 -7.31 7.27 -22.35
N GLY A 104 -7.90 7.57 -21.19
CA GLY A 104 -9.00 6.84 -20.59
C GLY A 104 -10.11 7.76 -20.07
N SER A 105 -10.96 7.21 -19.24
CA SER A 105 -12.04 7.95 -18.56
C SER A 105 -12.13 7.56 -17.07
N LEU A 106 -12.49 8.53 -16.24
CA LEU A 106 -12.78 8.34 -14.83
C LEU A 106 -14.28 8.46 -14.60
N THR A 107 -14.86 7.48 -13.90
CA THR A 107 -16.26 7.54 -13.46
C THR A 107 -16.31 7.41 -11.95
N LEU A 108 -16.79 8.45 -11.28
CA LEU A 108 -17.01 8.44 -9.83
C LEU A 108 -18.47 8.13 -9.54
N ASN A 109 -18.72 7.23 -8.60
CA ASN A 109 -20.07 6.89 -8.15
C ASN A 109 -20.29 7.36 -6.70
N SER A 110 -20.91 8.52 -6.54
CA SER A 110 -21.23 9.13 -5.24
C SER A 110 -22.25 8.33 -4.41
N ASP A 111 -22.97 7.39 -5.03
CA ASP A 111 -24.03 6.62 -4.35
C ASP A 111 -23.49 5.37 -3.64
N VAL A 112 -22.22 5.07 -3.80
CA VAL A 112 -21.58 3.94 -3.11
C VAL A 112 -21.54 4.19 -1.62
N GLN A 113 -22.21 3.31 -0.88
CA GLN A 113 -22.25 3.37 0.58
C GLN A 113 -21.06 2.66 1.19
N THR A 114 -20.28 3.39 1.98
CA THR A 114 -19.13 2.81 2.69
C THR A 114 -19.57 1.70 3.64
N PRO A 115 -19.10 0.46 3.48
CA PRO A 115 -19.42 -0.64 4.39
C PRO A 115 -19.01 -0.31 5.83
N ARG A 116 -19.80 -0.81 6.79
CA ARG A 116 -19.55 -0.53 8.20
C ARG A 116 -18.17 -0.96 8.69
N TYR A 117 -17.67 -2.10 8.19
CA TYR A 117 -16.34 -2.60 8.55
C TYR A 117 -15.23 -1.67 8.04
N TYR A 118 -15.41 -1.07 6.87
CA TYR A 118 -14.44 -0.14 6.29
C TYR A 118 -14.42 1.20 7.04
N LYS A 119 -15.58 1.68 7.51
CA LYS A 119 -15.68 2.94 8.28
C LYS A 119 -14.99 2.89 9.64
N ASN A 120 -14.90 1.71 10.23
CA ASN A 120 -14.49 1.54 11.63
C ASN A 120 -13.06 0.99 11.79
N VAL A 121 -12.37 0.70 10.69
CA VAL A 121 -11.02 0.14 10.69
C VAL A 121 -10.17 0.90 9.69
N GLU A 122 -9.09 1.48 10.14
CA GLU A 122 -8.08 2.06 9.25
C GLU A 122 -7.19 0.94 8.74
N ILE A 123 -7.42 0.56 7.47
CA ILE A 123 -6.64 -0.47 6.79
C ILE A 123 -5.22 0.04 6.61
N HIS A 124 -4.24 -0.79 6.91
CA HIS A 124 -2.82 -0.42 6.89
C HIS A 124 -2.46 0.77 7.80
N THR A 125 -3.29 1.05 8.82
CA THR A 125 -3.19 2.28 9.65
C THR A 125 -3.26 3.59 8.86
N GLN A 126 -3.78 3.52 7.64
CA GLN A 126 -3.96 4.68 6.75
C GLN A 126 -5.08 5.57 7.28
N PRO A 127 -4.82 6.82 7.67
CA PRO A 127 -5.86 7.75 8.09
C PRO A 127 -6.94 7.94 7.01
N GLY A 128 -8.21 7.69 7.38
CA GLY A 128 -9.34 7.82 6.45
C GLY A 128 -9.44 6.74 5.38
N ASN A 129 -8.62 5.68 5.43
CA ASN A 129 -8.65 4.56 4.47
C ASN A 129 -8.55 4.99 3.01
N TYR A 130 -7.68 5.94 2.69
CA TYR A 130 -7.50 6.49 1.34
C TYR A 130 -8.72 7.23 0.77
N HIS A 131 -9.79 7.39 1.54
CA HIS A 131 -11.04 8.00 1.09
C HIS A 131 -11.14 9.47 1.52
N GLY A 132 -11.64 10.32 0.60
CA GLY A 132 -11.92 11.73 0.90
C GLY A 132 -10.67 12.60 1.07
N SER A 133 -9.53 12.21 0.52
CA SER A 133 -8.30 13.00 0.58
C SER A 133 -7.64 13.08 -0.79
N ALA A 134 -7.45 14.30 -1.29
CA ALA A 134 -6.70 14.54 -2.53
C ALA A 134 -5.24 14.05 -2.46
N PHE A 135 -4.70 13.85 -1.25
CA PHE A 135 -3.34 13.34 -1.06
C PHE A 135 -3.24 11.83 -0.97
N ALA A 136 -4.37 11.12 -0.88
CA ALA A 136 -4.36 9.67 -0.64
C ALA A 136 -3.53 8.91 -1.67
N GLY A 137 -3.66 9.25 -2.95
CA GLY A 137 -2.90 8.64 -4.03
C GLY A 137 -1.40 8.92 -3.94
N LEU A 138 -1.01 10.18 -3.72
CA LEU A 138 0.40 10.58 -3.56
C LEU A 138 1.02 9.94 -2.32
N MET A 139 0.28 9.93 -1.22
CA MET A 139 0.71 9.29 0.02
C MET A 139 0.95 7.80 -0.18
N TYR A 140 0.03 7.10 -0.84
CA TYR A 140 0.19 5.70 -1.19
C TYR A 140 1.42 5.48 -2.08
N HIS A 141 1.61 6.31 -3.10
CA HIS A 141 2.76 6.24 -3.99
C HIS A 141 4.10 6.32 -3.23
N TRP A 142 4.22 7.24 -2.27
CA TRP A 142 5.43 7.40 -1.49
C TRP A 142 5.65 6.32 -0.45
N MET A 143 4.56 5.72 0.04
CA MET A 143 4.65 4.70 1.09
C MET A 143 4.88 3.31 0.56
N ILE A 144 4.49 3.03 -0.68
CA ILE A 144 4.56 1.66 -1.21
C ILE A 144 6.00 1.12 -1.23
N GLY A 145 6.98 1.96 -1.52
CA GLY A 145 8.39 1.58 -1.51
C GLY A 145 8.84 1.04 -0.13
N PRO A 146 8.75 1.82 0.96
CA PRO A 146 9.04 1.36 2.32
C PRO A 146 8.23 0.15 2.76
N PHE A 147 6.93 0.10 2.47
CA PHE A 147 6.07 -1.06 2.77
C PHE A 147 6.58 -2.35 2.13
N LEU A 148 7.14 -2.26 0.95
CA LEU A 148 7.68 -3.39 0.19
C LEU A 148 9.18 -3.59 0.40
N CYS A 149 9.74 -3.04 1.50
CA CYS A 149 11.17 -3.08 1.80
C CYS A 149 12.03 -2.50 0.67
N ASN A 150 11.56 -1.41 0.05
CA ASN A 150 12.18 -0.73 -1.09
C ASN A 150 12.38 -1.64 -2.34
N ARG A 151 11.48 -2.59 -2.54
CA ARG A 151 11.50 -3.49 -3.72
C ARG A 151 10.72 -2.95 -4.91
N ASP A 152 9.99 -1.84 -4.74
CA ASP A 152 9.13 -1.30 -5.81
C ASP A 152 9.82 -0.16 -6.58
N ASP A 153 11.10 -0.32 -6.89
CA ASP A 153 11.77 0.57 -7.83
C ASP A 153 11.17 0.40 -9.23
N ASN A 154 10.79 1.51 -9.88
CA ASN A 154 10.21 1.51 -11.23
C ASN A 154 8.93 0.68 -11.40
N ASP A 155 8.09 0.60 -10.37
CA ASP A 155 6.83 -0.16 -10.38
C ASP A 155 6.99 -1.67 -10.67
N GLU A 156 8.12 -2.27 -10.26
CA GLU A 156 8.44 -3.68 -10.51
C GLU A 156 7.31 -4.62 -10.10
N MET A 157 6.68 -4.38 -8.95
CA MET A 157 5.58 -5.24 -8.51
C MET A 157 4.36 -5.23 -9.42
N GLY A 158 4.01 -4.07 -9.97
CA GLY A 158 2.94 -3.96 -10.95
C GLY A 158 3.25 -4.75 -12.22
N TRP A 159 4.49 -4.64 -12.70
CA TRP A 159 4.99 -5.41 -13.83
C TRP A 159 5.07 -6.91 -13.56
N ASP A 160 5.52 -7.32 -12.38
CA ASP A 160 5.56 -8.74 -11.99
C ASP A 160 4.16 -9.36 -11.95
N LEU A 161 3.18 -8.65 -11.39
CA LEU A 161 1.79 -9.09 -11.40
C LEU A 161 1.26 -9.22 -12.83
N ALA A 162 1.46 -8.20 -13.66
CA ALA A 162 0.97 -8.18 -15.02
C ALA A 162 1.63 -9.26 -15.91
N ASN A 163 2.92 -9.52 -15.71
CA ASN A 163 3.64 -10.60 -16.41
C ASN A 163 3.31 -11.99 -15.87
N GLY A 164 2.82 -12.08 -14.64
CA GLY A 164 2.46 -13.35 -13.99
C GLY A 164 1.14 -13.95 -14.48
N ILE A 165 0.29 -13.19 -15.15
CA ILE A 165 -0.95 -13.75 -15.71
C ILE A 165 -0.66 -14.66 -16.91
N PRO A 166 -1.45 -15.73 -17.12
CA PRO A 166 -1.29 -16.58 -18.31
C PRO A 166 -1.42 -15.75 -19.59
N LYS A 167 -0.53 -15.97 -20.55
CA LYS A 167 -0.63 -15.30 -21.85
C LYS A 167 -1.92 -15.72 -22.57
N GLY A 168 -2.64 -14.74 -23.13
CA GLY A 168 -3.91 -14.96 -23.82
C GLY A 168 -4.32 -13.75 -24.65
N ASP A 169 -5.31 -13.93 -25.51
CA ASP A 169 -5.95 -12.85 -26.29
C ASP A 169 -7.10 -12.26 -25.47
N TYR A 170 -6.75 -11.52 -24.40
CA TYR A 170 -7.74 -10.90 -23.54
C TYR A 170 -8.37 -9.71 -24.24
N LYS A 171 -9.70 -9.62 -24.22
CA LYS A 171 -10.46 -8.50 -24.75
C LYS A 171 -10.88 -7.52 -23.67
N LYS A 172 -10.96 -8.01 -22.41
CA LYS A 172 -11.27 -7.19 -21.24
C LYS A 172 -10.44 -7.66 -20.06
N ILE A 173 -9.87 -6.70 -19.35
CA ILE A 173 -9.13 -6.93 -18.09
C ILE A 173 -9.75 -6.03 -17.03
N VAL A 174 -10.01 -6.58 -15.86
CA VAL A 174 -10.54 -5.84 -14.71
C VAL A 174 -9.59 -6.00 -13.55
N ASP A 175 -9.07 -4.87 -13.06
CA ASP A 175 -8.24 -4.79 -11.85
C ASP A 175 -9.13 -4.31 -10.69
N LEU A 176 -9.35 -5.17 -9.71
CA LEU A 176 -10.19 -4.88 -8.55
C LEU A 176 -9.33 -4.45 -7.36
N GLY A 177 -9.56 -3.23 -6.86
CA GLY A 177 -8.70 -2.61 -5.85
C GLY A 177 -7.45 -2.01 -6.50
N CYS A 178 -7.64 -1.33 -7.64
CA CYS A 178 -6.54 -0.83 -8.45
C CYS A 178 -5.69 0.26 -7.78
N GLY A 179 -6.19 0.89 -6.71
CA GLY A 179 -5.51 1.99 -6.06
C GLY A 179 -5.11 3.09 -7.05
N ILE A 180 -3.83 3.41 -7.09
CA ILE A 180 -3.26 4.40 -8.02
C ILE A 180 -2.90 3.81 -9.39
N GLY A 181 -3.27 2.57 -9.68
CA GLY A 181 -3.07 1.94 -10.98
C GLY A 181 -1.70 1.28 -11.19
N LYS A 182 -0.91 1.03 -10.14
CA LYS A 182 0.42 0.40 -10.29
C LYS A 182 0.39 -0.94 -11.01
N SER A 183 -0.64 -1.76 -10.78
CA SER A 183 -0.86 -3.00 -11.53
C SER A 183 -1.66 -2.80 -12.82
N THR A 184 -2.55 -1.81 -12.84
CA THR A 184 -3.43 -1.51 -13.98
C THR A 184 -2.67 -0.98 -15.19
N ILE A 185 -1.72 -0.04 -14.96
CA ILE A 185 -0.94 0.60 -16.03
C ILE A 185 -0.12 -0.40 -16.85
N PRO A 186 0.62 -1.35 -16.25
CA PRO A 186 1.32 -2.39 -17.01
C PRO A 186 0.42 -3.23 -17.92
N TYR A 187 -0.85 -3.44 -17.56
CA TYR A 187 -1.79 -4.14 -18.47
C TYR A 187 -2.09 -3.33 -19.73
N CYS A 188 -2.11 -1.99 -19.65
CA CYS A 188 -2.30 -1.15 -20.84
C CYS A 188 -1.17 -1.35 -21.85
N ASP A 189 0.06 -1.51 -21.38
CA ASP A 189 1.22 -1.73 -22.24
C ASP A 189 1.30 -3.16 -22.78
N LEU A 190 0.96 -4.15 -21.95
CA LEU A 190 1.02 -5.57 -22.33
C LEU A 190 -0.12 -6.01 -23.24
N TYR A 191 -1.28 -5.37 -23.12
CA TYR A 191 -2.51 -5.73 -23.85
C TYR A 191 -3.18 -4.49 -24.47
N PRO A 192 -2.51 -3.81 -25.41
CA PRO A 192 -2.99 -2.54 -25.97
C PRO A 192 -4.31 -2.64 -26.74
N GLU A 193 -4.73 -3.85 -27.12
CA GLU A 193 -5.99 -4.12 -27.82
C GLU A 193 -7.13 -4.51 -26.85
N ALA A 194 -6.85 -4.58 -25.54
CA ALA A 194 -7.86 -4.92 -24.54
C ALA A 194 -8.49 -3.66 -23.92
N GLU A 195 -9.77 -3.77 -23.56
CA GLU A 195 -10.42 -2.79 -22.68
C GLU A 195 -9.97 -3.06 -21.24
N ILE A 196 -9.34 -2.09 -20.59
CA ILE A 196 -8.80 -2.23 -19.24
C ILE A 196 -9.57 -1.36 -18.26
N TYR A 197 -10.04 -1.94 -17.18
CA TYR A 197 -10.84 -1.29 -16.15
C TYR A 197 -10.13 -1.42 -14.80
N GLY A 198 -9.73 -0.29 -14.22
CA GLY A 198 -9.34 -0.20 -12.81
C GLY A 198 -10.56 0.18 -11.98
N ILE A 199 -10.87 -0.60 -10.95
CA ILE A 199 -11.98 -0.35 -10.04
C ILE A 199 -11.43 -0.27 -8.63
N ASP A 200 -11.67 0.85 -7.96
CA ASP A 200 -11.35 1.01 -6.56
C ASP A 200 -12.55 1.54 -5.77
N TYR A 201 -12.58 1.22 -4.49
CA TYR A 201 -13.59 1.68 -3.59
C TYR A 201 -13.29 3.09 -3.05
N ALA A 202 -12.02 3.38 -2.82
CA ALA A 202 -11.57 4.67 -2.33
C ALA A 202 -11.72 5.74 -3.42
N SER A 203 -12.37 6.83 -3.06
CA SER A 203 -12.51 8.02 -3.89
C SER A 203 -11.80 9.19 -3.20
N PRO A 204 -10.93 9.93 -3.90
CA PRO A 204 -10.30 11.14 -3.38
C PRO A 204 -11.31 12.21 -3.01
#